data_03a752b681b69cf5fee8f5e6dbea4c96
#
_entry.id   03a752b681b69cf5fee8f5e6dbea4c96
#
_cell.length_a   1.000
_cell.length_b   1.000
_cell.length_c   1.000
_cell.angle_alpha   90.00
_cell.angle_beta   90.00
_cell.angle_gamma   90.00
#
_symmetry.space_group_name_H-M   'P 1'
#
loop_
_entity.id
_entity.type
_entity.pdbx_description
1 polymer ?
#
loop_
_entity_poly.entity_id
_entity_poly.type
_entity_poly.pdbx_seq_one_letter_code
_entity_poly.pdbx_strand_id
1 'polypeptide(L)'
;MIKDYRRYFENIPTCPHCRNELSCCEAPPFHIGDGLGWGSEVLYICLNDECPLFINGWKQIAEQYGHNSSYRYMQLPGSGEANVMMVGTNDAFKGSVIDLAVVEAQNDRYQKEKQAVAALDTCVEEGNLTPVLALIVDEAAALSSRKRAISLLVGINDLSCVDPIRNHRFRDTSLESDCNLAIKQLLDKNYKKECPHCMEIIKTQAHLCMFCKQQV
;
A
#
# COMPACT_ATOMS: atom_id res chain seq x y z
N MET A 1 -0.16 12.24 0.24
CA MET A 1 0.97 12.92 0.97
C MET A 1 1.82 11.82 1.55
N ILE A 2 3.14 11.82 1.28
CA ILE A 2 4.07 10.83 1.83
C ILE A 2 4.28 11.17 3.28
N LYS A 3 4.03 10.22 4.19
CA LYS A 3 4.27 10.38 5.62
C LYS A 3 5.71 9.92 5.92
N ASP A 4 6.51 10.77 6.55
CA ASP A 4 7.85 10.43 7.02
C ASP A 4 7.86 10.41 8.55
N TYR A 5 7.84 9.21 9.10
CA TYR A 5 7.82 8.98 10.54
C TYR A 5 9.18 8.67 11.15
N ARG A 6 10.27 8.54 10.37
CA ARG A 6 11.61 8.11 10.84
C ARG A 6 12.10 8.90 12.04
N ARG A 7 11.93 10.23 12.02
CA ARG A 7 12.35 11.15 13.11
C ARG A 7 11.75 10.79 14.47
N TYR A 8 10.59 10.13 14.49
CA TYR A 8 9.91 9.75 15.73
C TYR A 8 10.44 8.44 16.32
N PHE A 9 11.23 7.68 15.55
CA PHE A 9 11.82 6.40 15.97
C PHE A 9 13.27 6.54 16.44
N GLU A 10 13.91 7.71 16.31
CA GLU A 10 15.30 7.91 16.72
C GLU A 10 15.48 7.91 18.24
N ASN A 11 14.50 8.45 18.98
CA ASN A 11 14.56 8.59 20.44
C ASN A 11 13.18 8.35 21.05
N ILE A 12 12.75 7.11 21.15
CA ILE A 12 11.48 6.76 21.77
C ILE A 12 11.63 6.80 23.29
N PRO A 13 10.79 7.59 24.01
CA PRO A 13 10.87 7.69 25.46
C PRO A 13 10.35 6.43 26.15
N THR A 14 10.66 6.29 27.44
CA THR A 14 10.19 5.22 28.29
C THR A 14 9.06 5.67 29.22
N CYS A 15 8.13 4.76 29.50
CA CYS A 15 7.05 5.01 30.45
C CYS A 15 7.59 5.17 31.88
N PRO A 16 7.28 6.26 32.60
CA PRO A 16 7.76 6.46 33.98
C PRO A 16 7.15 5.47 34.99
N HIS A 17 6.03 4.82 34.64
CA HIS A 17 5.30 3.90 35.52
C HIS A 17 5.76 2.45 35.42
N CYS A 18 6.11 1.97 34.20
CA CYS A 18 6.54 0.58 33.99
C CYS A 18 7.92 0.43 33.37
N ARG A 19 8.55 1.54 32.97
CA ARG A 19 9.87 1.61 32.34
C ARG A 19 9.99 0.93 30.96
N ASN A 20 8.88 0.46 30.40
CA ASN A 20 8.87 -0.04 29.03
C ASN A 20 8.95 1.15 28.07
N GLU A 21 9.54 0.92 26.90
CA GLU A 21 9.53 1.84 25.77
C GLU A 21 8.10 2.14 25.34
N LEU A 22 7.82 3.40 25.00
CA LEU A 22 6.51 3.79 24.50
C LEU A 22 6.35 3.39 23.04
N SER A 23 5.12 3.16 22.61
CA SER A 23 4.82 2.88 21.21
C SER A 23 4.55 4.16 20.45
N CYS A 24 5.12 4.29 19.24
CA CYS A 24 4.74 5.33 18.29
C CYS A 24 3.36 5.01 17.71
N CYS A 25 2.38 5.85 17.99
CA CYS A 25 1.02 5.69 17.50
C CYS A 25 0.61 6.87 16.63
N GLU A 26 -0.11 6.64 15.53
CA GLU A 26 -0.76 7.73 14.79
C GLU A 26 -1.79 8.43 15.68
N ALA A 27 -1.74 9.78 15.71
CA ALA A 27 -2.76 10.57 16.36
C ALA A 27 -4.08 10.47 15.57
N PRO A 28 -5.24 10.37 16.24
CA PRO A 28 -6.52 10.42 15.58
C PRO A 28 -6.66 11.70 14.71
N PRO A 29 -7.19 11.62 13.48
CA PRO A 29 -7.21 12.76 12.53
C PRO A 29 -7.88 14.03 13.08
N PHE A 30 -8.86 13.90 13.96
CA PHE A 30 -9.57 15.02 14.56
C PHE A 30 -8.77 15.75 15.67
N HIS A 31 -7.60 15.23 16.03
CA HIS A 31 -6.67 15.84 16.96
C HIS A 31 -5.47 16.52 16.28
N ILE A 32 -5.45 16.57 14.94
CA ILE A 32 -4.39 17.22 14.16
C ILE A 32 -4.95 18.48 13.54
N GLY A 33 -4.55 19.66 14.05
CA GLY A 33 -4.94 20.97 13.53
C GLY A 33 -5.88 21.76 14.45
N ASP A 34 -6.28 22.96 14.02
CA ASP A 34 -7.26 23.91 14.60
C ASP A 34 -7.17 24.23 16.11
N GLY A 35 -6.07 23.90 16.78
CA GLY A 35 -5.80 24.30 18.17
C GLY A 35 -6.56 23.51 19.25
N LEU A 36 -7.36 22.52 18.86
CA LEU A 36 -8.09 21.65 19.80
C LEU A 36 -7.39 20.30 20.04
N GLY A 37 -6.36 19.97 19.25
CA GLY A 37 -5.59 18.73 19.35
C GLY A 37 -4.21 18.92 19.95
N TRP A 38 -3.44 17.84 19.99
CA TRP A 38 -2.06 17.87 20.50
C TRP A 38 -1.03 18.50 19.55
N GLY A 39 -1.43 18.94 18.36
CA GLY A 39 -0.53 19.54 17.38
C GLY A 39 0.52 18.59 16.80
N SER A 40 0.38 17.29 17.02
CA SER A 40 1.30 16.25 16.54
C SER A 40 0.54 15.16 15.80
N GLU A 41 1.13 14.69 14.70
CA GLU A 41 0.62 13.53 13.96
C GLU A 41 0.96 12.18 14.61
N VAL A 42 1.88 12.19 15.60
CA VAL A 42 2.33 11.02 16.34
C VAL A 42 2.24 11.27 17.84
N LEU A 43 1.86 10.24 18.57
CA LEU A 43 1.83 10.21 20.02
C LEU A 43 2.69 9.03 20.50
N TYR A 44 3.49 9.22 21.53
CA TYR A 44 4.17 8.13 22.24
C TYR A 44 3.25 7.63 23.35
N ILE A 45 2.78 6.38 23.28
CA ILE A 45 1.78 5.81 24.19
C ILE A 45 2.30 4.53 24.85
N CYS A 46 2.09 4.40 26.15
CA CYS A 46 2.37 3.15 26.86
C CYS A 46 1.27 2.12 26.56
N LEU A 47 1.58 1.13 25.75
CA LEU A 47 0.68 0.03 25.39
C LEU A 47 0.87 -1.24 26.23
N ASN A 48 1.74 -1.19 27.27
CA ASN A 48 1.93 -2.30 28.18
C ASN A 48 0.69 -2.48 29.06
N ASP A 49 -0.02 -3.62 28.91
CA ASP A 49 -1.20 -3.93 29.70
C ASP A 49 -0.85 -4.27 31.16
N GLU A 50 0.41 -4.63 31.44
CA GLU A 50 0.94 -4.83 32.79
C GLU A 50 1.42 -3.53 33.47
N CYS A 51 1.25 -2.38 32.82
CA CYS A 51 1.64 -1.09 33.41
C CYS A 51 0.82 -0.81 34.69
N PRO A 52 1.46 -0.48 35.81
CA PRO A 52 0.74 -0.16 37.06
C PRO A 52 -0.30 0.94 36.90
N LEU A 53 -0.02 1.98 36.09
CA LEU A 53 -0.99 3.03 35.78
C LEU A 53 -2.24 2.46 35.10
N PHE A 54 -2.05 1.55 34.15
CA PHE A 54 -3.16 0.94 33.41
C PHE A 54 -3.96 -0.04 34.29
N ILE A 55 -3.27 -0.93 35.01
CA ILE A 55 -3.95 -1.92 35.86
C ILE A 55 -4.76 -1.22 36.96
N ASN A 56 -4.16 -0.27 37.68
CA ASN A 56 -4.81 0.41 38.79
C ASN A 56 -5.91 1.38 38.36
N GLY A 57 -5.78 1.93 37.14
CA GLY A 57 -6.73 2.89 36.57
C GLY A 57 -8.17 2.35 36.50
N TRP A 58 -8.36 1.09 36.16
CA TRP A 58 -9.68 0.46 36.11
C TRP A 58 -10.45 0.59 37.42
N LYS A 59 -9.81 0.22 38.51
CA LYS A 59 -10.40 0.31 39.84
C LYS A 59 -10.61 1.75 40.26
N GLN A 60 -9.60 2.60 40.06
CA GLN A 60 -9.64 4.00 40.46
C GLN A 60 -10.78 4.76 39.78
N ILE A 61 -10.94 4.61 38.46
CA ILE A 61 -11.98 5.31 37.69
C ILE A 61 -13.38 4.78 38.03
N ALA A 62 -13.51 3.44 38.20
CA ALA A 62 -14.77 2.85 38.59
C ALA A 62 -15.25 3.35 39.96
N GLU A 63 -14.35 3.45 40.95
CA GLU A 63 -14.66 3.93 42.31
C GLU A 63 -14.94 5.43 42.36
N GLN A 64 -14.18 6.26 41.57
CA GLN A 64 -14.29 7.72 41.63
C GLN A 64 -15.37 8.30 40.73
N TYR A 65 -15.58 7.71 39.56
CA TYR A 65 -16.42 8.27 38.50
C TYR A 65 -17.52 7.33 38.00
N GLY A 66 -17.56 6.07 38.47
CA GLY A 66 -18.56 5.09 38.05
C GLY A 66 -18.41 4.62 36.58
N HIS A 67 -17.26 4.84 35.93
CA HIS A 67 -17.01 4.46 34.56
C HIS A 67 -16.05 3.27 34.48
N ASN A 68 -16.30 2.39 33.50
CA ASN A 68 -15.39 1.30 33.19
C ASN A 68 -14.31 1.77 32.19
N SER A 69 -13.23 2.34 32.73
CA SER A 69 -12.13 2.93 31.96
C SER A 69 -10.82 2.82 32.74
N SER A 70 -9.70 3.03 32.08
CA SER A 70 -8.38 3.11 32.68
C SER A 70 -7.55 4.24 32.08
N TYR A 71 -6.27 4.34 32.47
CA TYR A 71 -5.35 5.36 31.99
C TYR A 71 -4.19 4.73 31.22
N ARG A 72 -3.82 5.34 30.07
CA ARG A 72 -2.55 5.09 29.41
C ARG A 72 -1.69 6.35 29.47
N TYR A 73 -0.42 6.19 29.82
CA TYR A 73 0.55 7.27 29.77
C TYR A 73 0.85 7.65 28.33
N MET A 74 0.90 8.93 28.04
CA MET A 74 1.19 9.51 26.74
C MET A 74 2.24 10.62 26.86
N GLN A 75 3.09 10.75 25.85
CA GLN A 75 4.04 11.87 25.71
C GLN A 75 4.03 12.41 24.28
N LEU A 76 4.09 13.73 24.15
CA LEU A 76 4.18 14.39 22.85
C LEU A 76 5.61 14.35 22.31
N PRO A 77 5.81 14.05 21.01
CA PRO A 77 7.09 14.21 20.36
C PRO A 77 7.56 15.67 20.39
N GLY A 78 8.85 15.88 20.59
CA GLY A 78 9.50 17.21 20.52
C GLY A 78 9.36 18.05 21.79
N SER A 79 8.17 18.28 22.31
CA SER A 79 7.98 19.07 23.53
C SER A 79 8.30 18.30 24.81
N GLY A 80 8.20 16.98 24.77
CA GLY A 80 8.30 16.13 25.96
C GLY A 80 7.12 16.28 26.92
N GLU A 81 6.09 17.03 26.54
CA GLU A 81 4.88 17.19 27.34
C GLU A 81 4.21 15.84 27.55
N ALA A 82 3.97 15.52 28.84
CA ALA A 82 3.42 14.25 29.27
C ALA A 82 2.00 14.41 29.79
N ASN A 83 1.17 13.43 29.48
CA ASN A 83 -0.23 13.40 29.93
C ASN A 83 -0.68 11.96 30.18
N VAL A 84 -1.87 11.81 30.72
CA VAL A 84 -2.56 10.51 30.81
C VAL A 84 -3.85 10.58 30.02
N MET A 85 -4.11 9.53 29.24
CA MET A 85 -5.35 9.41 28.48
C MET A 85 -6.27 8.38 29.09
N MET A 86 -7.53 8.73 29.27
CA MET A 86 -8.56 7.79 29.65
C MET A 86 -8.90 6.91 28.46
N VAL A 87 -8.92 5.59 28.67
CA VAL A 87 -9.22 4.59 27.63
C VAL A 87 -10.30 3.61 28.14
N GLY A 88 -11.24 3.27 27.29
CA GLY A 88 -12.36 2.37 27.61
C GLY A 88 -12.10 0.89 27.33
N THR A 89 -10.99 0.54 26.67
CA THR A 89 -10.67 -0.84 26.31
C THR A 89 -9.16 -1.11 26.38
N ASN A 90 -8.80 -2.40 26.52
CA ASN A 90 -7.39 -2.83 26.47
C ASN A 90 -6.75 -2.63 25.09
N ASP A 91 -7.56 -2.56 24.02
CA ASP A 91 -7.06 -2.45 22.65
C ASP A 91 -6.94 -1.00 22.18
N ALA A 92 -7.30 -0.03 23.04
CA ALA A 92 -7.17 1.38 22.72
C ALA A 92 -5.73 1.71 22.27
N PHE A 93 -5.61 2.34 21.11
CA PHE A 93 -4.36 2.71 20.41
C PHE A 93 -3.50 1.56 19.86
N LYS A 94 -3.79 0.28 20.15
CA LYS A 94 -3.00 -0.83 19.60
C LYS A 94 -3.08 -0.89 18.07
N GLY A 95 -4.24 -0.56 17.49
CA GLY A 95 -4.44 -0.50 16.05
C GLY A 95 -3.84 0.73 15.36
N SER A 96 -3.35 1.72 16.11
CA SER A 96 -2.71 2.93 15.58
C SER A 96 -1.18 2.92 15.68
N VAL A 97 -0.58 1.80 16.13
CA VAL A 97 0.87 1.64 16.18
C VAL A 97 1.45 1.74 14.77
N ILE A 98 2.43 2.61 14.61
CA ILE A 98 3.11 2.83 13.33
C ILE A 98 4.14 1.71 13.13
N ASP A 99 3.94 0.90 12.09
CA ASP A 99 4.97 -0.01 11.58
C ASP A 99 5.79 0.75 10.53
N LEU A 100 7.00 1.15 10.92
CA LEU A 100 7.88 1.94 10.05
C LEU A 100 8.24 1.19 8.76
N ALA A 101 8.44 -0.13 8.83
CA ALA A 101 8.77 -0.92 7.65
C ALA A 101 7.62 -0.96 6.63
N VAL A 102 6.37 -1.05 7.11
CA VAL A 102 5.17 -0.99 6.25
C VAL A 102 5.02 0.39 5.61
N VAL A 103 5.23 1.47 6.39
CA VAL A 103 5.16 2.85 5.88
C VAL A 103 6.24 3.11 4.82
N GLU A 104 7.47 2.67 5.06
CA GLU A 104 8.59 2.80 4.10
C GLU A 104 8.32 2.02 2.81
N ALA A 105 7.86 0.78 2.92
CA ALA A 105 7.50 -0.02 1.75
C ALA A 105 6.38 0.63 0.92
N GLN A 106 5.38 1.24 1.56
CA GLN A 106 4.33 1.99 0.88
C GLN A 106 4.86 3.24 0.18
N ASN A 107 5.77 3.99 0.82
CA ASN A 107 6.39 5.16 0.23
C ASN A 107 7.24 4.80 -0.99
N ASP A 108 8.04 3.75 -0.93
CA ASP A 108 8.86 3.25 -2.04
C ASP A 108 8.00 2.82 -3.23
N ARG A 109 6.90 2.09 -2.96
CA ARG A 109 5.93 1.72 -3.97
C ARG A 109 5.31 2.95 -4.64
N TYR A 110 4.89 3.94 -3.86
CA TYR A 110 4.33 5.20 -4.37
C TYR A 110 5.32 5.94 -5.27
N GLN A 111 6.61 6.01 -4.87
CA GLN A 111 7.64 6.64 -5.70
C GLN A 111 7.84 5.89 -7.03
N LYS A 112 7.87 4.57 -7.00
CA LYS A 112 7.96 3.72 -8.20
C LYS A 112 6.77 3.92 -9.12
N GLU A 113 5.55 3.96 -8.58
CA GLU A 113 4.33 4.26 -9.34
C GLU A 113 4.42 5.63 -10.01
N LYS A 114 4.81 6.68 -9.26
CA LYS A 114 4.97 8.04 -9.78
C LYS A 114 5.99 8.12 -10.91
N GLN A 115 7.14 7.44 -10.76
CA GLN A 115 8.16 7.36 -11.80
C GLN A 115 7.64 6.62 -13.04
N ALA A 116 6.94 5.50 -12.85
CA ALA A 116 6.37 4.75 -13.96
C ALA A 116 5.30 5.57 -14.70
N VAL A 117 4.43 6.30 -13.99
CA VAL A 117 3.44 7.19 -14.61
C VAL A 117 4.09 8.30 -15.43
N ALA A 118 5.15 8.92 -14.93
CA ALA A 118 5.91 9.94 -15.69
C ALA A 118 6.56 9.36 -16.94
N ALA A 119 7.09 8.14 -16.87
CA ALA A 119 7.71 7.46 -18.01
C ALA A 119 6.71 7.03 -19.10
N LEU A 120 5.39 7.02 -18.83
CA LEU A 120 4.38 6.73 -19.86
C LEU A 120 4.34 7.79 -20.98
N ASP A 121 4.82 9.02 -20.72
CA ASP A 121 4.81 10.10 -21.72
C ASP A 121 5.75 9.83 -22.90
N THR A 122 6.86 9.14 -22.67
CA THR A 122 7.90 8.85 -23.66
C THR A 122 8.01 7.38 -24.05
N CYS A 123 7.37 6.47 -23.32
CA CYS A 123 7.56 5.02 -23.44
C CYS A 123 7.29 4.47 -24.84
N VAL A 124 6.37 5.07 -25.61
CA VAL A 124 6.06 4.65 -26.99
C VAL A 124 7.19 5.04 -27.94
N GLU A 125 7.72 6.26 -27.82
CA GLU A 125 8.83 6.77 -28.64
C GLU A 125 10.13 6.00 -28.36
N GLU A 126 10.36 5.68 -27.10
CA GLU A 126 11.53 4.92 -26.64
C GLU A 126 11.41 3.41 -26.83
N GLY A 127 10.22 2.90 -27.15
CA GLY A 127 9.93 1.45 -27.16
C GLY A 127 10.07 0.80 -25.78
N ASN A 128 9.88 1.58 -24.70
CA ASN A 128 10.12 1.13 -23.32
C ASN A 128 8.85 0.52 -22.69
N LEU A 129 8.80 -0.80 -22.66
CA LEU A 129 7.68 -1.56 -22.09
C LEU A 129 7.68 -1.59 -20.54
N THR A 130 8.83 -1.37 -19.89
CA THR A 130 9.02 -1.55 -18.44
C THR A 130 8.02 -0.77 -17.58
N PRO A 131 7.84 0.56 -17.75
CA PRO A 131 6.90 1.33 -16.92
C PRO A 131 5.44 0.91 -17.17
N VAL A 132 5.13 0.50 -18.39
CA VAL A 132 3.78 0.06 -18.77
C VAL A 132 3.41 -1.24 -18.05
N LEU A 133 4.27 -2.26 -18.10
CA LEU A 133 4.06 -3.51 -17.37
C LEU A 133 4.02 -3.30 -15.87
N ALA A 134 4.93 -2.48 -15.32
CA ALA A 134 4.96 -2.19 -13.89
C ALA A 134 3.62 -1.65 -13.38
N LEU A 135 2.95 -0.77 -14.15
CA LEU A 135 1.65 -0.23 -13.78
C LEU A 135 0.50 -1.23 -14.01
N ILE A 136 0.52 -1.99 -15.09
CA ILE A 136 -0.55 -2.96 -15.41
C ILE A 136 -0.67 -4.03 -14.32
N VAL A 137 0.46 -4.57 -13.85
CA VAL A 137 0.49 -5.66 -12.86
C VAL A 137 0.46 -5.17 -11.40
N ASP A 138 0.62 -3.89 -11.13
CA ASP A 138 0.48 -3.36 -9.77
C ASP A 138 -0.99 -3.17 -9.41
N GLU A 139 -1.55 -4.13 -8.67
CA GLU A 139 -2.96 -4.09 -8.22
C GLU A 139 -3.29 -2.91 -7.28
N ALA A 140 -2.30 -2.23 -6.75
CA ALA A 140 -2.47 -1.08 -5.89
C ALA A 140 -2.23 0.27 -6.60
N ALA A 141 -1.82 0.24 -7.88
CA ALA A 141 -1.70 1.45 -8.69
C ALA A 141 -3.07 2.05 -9.04
N ALA A 142 -3.10 3.37 -9.27
CA ALA A 142 -4.34 4.06 -9.62
C ALA A 142 -4.96 3.48 -10.89
N LEU A 143 -6.28 3.22 -10.87
CA LEU A 143 -7.03 2.64 -11.99
C LEU A 143 -6.82 3.42 -13.30
N SER A 144 -6.81 4.75 -13.23
CA SER A 144 -6.57 5.63 -14.39
C SER A 144 -5.18 5.42 -14.99
N SER A 145 -4.15 5.24 -14.16
CA SER A 145 -2.78 4.99 -14.61
C SER A 145 -2.65 3.62 -15.27
N ARG A 146 -3.28 2.59 -14.70
CA ARG A 146 -3.33 1.25 -15.26
C ARG A 146 -4.02 1.24 -16.64
N LYS A 147 -5.19 1.89 -16.77
CA LYS A 147 -5.91 2.02 -18.05
C LYS A 147 -5.10 2.76 -19.10
N ARG A 148 -4.42 3.85 -18.70
CA ARG A 148 -3.52 4.58 -19.58
C ARG A 148 -2.36 3.68 -20.06
N ALA A 149 -1.74 2.92 -19.17
CA ALA A 149 -0.67 1.99 -19.53
C ALA A 149 -1.14 0.93 -20.55
N ILE A 150 -2.34 0.35 -20.36
CA ILE A 150 -2.92 -0.62 -21.30
C ILE A 150 -3.10 -0.01 -22.70
N SER A 151 -3.57 1.23 -22.80
CA SER A 151 -3.77 1.91 -24.09
C SER A 151 -2.49 2.12 -24.90
N LEU A 152 -1.32 2.10 -24.25
CA LEU A 152 -0.01 2.31 -24.91
C LEU A 152 0.63 1.01 -25.42
N LEU A 153 0.14 -0.18 -25.02
CA LEU A 153 0.69 -1.48 -25.43
C LEU A 153 0.80 -1.65 -26.95
N VAL A 154 -0.25 -1.29 -27.66
CA VAL A 154 -0.30 -1.43 -29.14
C VAL A 154 0.67 -0.43 -29.82
N GLY A 155 0.90 0.74 -29.19
CA GLY A 155 1.86 1.74 -29.66
C GLY A 155 3.30 1.27 -29.54
N ILE A 156 3.68 0.70 -28.39
CA ILE A 156 5.02 0.17 -28.13
C ILE A 156 5.32 -1.03 -29.05
N ASN A 157 4.31 -1.83 -29.37
CA ASN A 157 4.41 -2.95 -30.30
C ASN A 157 5.43 -4.03 -29.90
N ASP A 158 5.54 -4.34 -28.60
CA ASP A 158 6.42 -5.38 -28.06
C ASP A 158 5.59 -6.56 -27.54
N LEU A 159 5.76 -7.73 -28.18
CA LEU A 159 5.04 -8.97 -27.83
C LEU A 159 5.48 -9.58 -26.50
N SER A 160 6.60 -9.14 -25.92
CA SER A 160 7.06 -9.64 -24.62
C SER A 160 6.11 -9.27 -23.48
N CYS A 161 5.16 -8.35 -23.70
CA CYS A 161 4.13 -8.01 -22.73
C CYS A 161 3.08 -9.11 -22.53
N VAL A 162 2.93 -10.03 -23.49
CA VAL A 162 1.81 -11.01 -23.48
C VAL A 162 1.90 -11.96 -22.29
N ASP A 163 3.05 -12.58 -22.09
CA ASP A 163 3.23 -13.56 -21.02
C ASP A 163 3.07 -12.94 -19.61
N PRO A 164 3.70 -11.79 -19.26
CA PRO A 164 3.49 -11.15 -17.97
C PRO A 164 2.03 -10.80 -17.70
N ILE A 165 1.29 -10.32 -18.71
CA ILE A 165 -0.13 -9.97 -18.56
C ILE A 165 -1.00 -11.19 -18.44
N ARG A 166 -0.75 -12.26 -19.26
CA ARG A 166 -1.50 -13.52 -19.21
C ARG A 166 -1.32 -14.28 -17.90
N ASN A 167 -0.15 -14.19 -17.30
CA ASN A 167 0.17 -14.83 -16.02
C ASN A 167 -0.26 -14.00 -14.81
N HIS A 168 -0.68 -12.74 -15.01
CA HIS A 168 -1.15 -11.89 -13.93
C HIS A 168 -2.62 -12.20 -13.59
N ARG A 169 -2.92 -12.24 -12.28
CA ARG A 169 -4.29 -12.44 -11.79
C ARG A 169 -4.91 -11.08 -11.46
N PHE A 170 -5.73 -10.57 -12.36
CA PHE A 170 -6.45 -9.31 -12.15
C PHE A 170 -7.56 -9.46 -11.11
N ARG A 171 -7.68 -8.47 -10.23
CA ARG A 171 -8.84 -8.33 -9.33
C ARG A 171 -10.00 -7.59 -10.01
N ASP A 172 -9.69 -6.71 -10.94
CA ASP A 172 -10.65 -5.94 -11.73
C ASP A 172 -10.85 -6.61 -13.11
N THR A 173 -12.04 -7.18 -13.32
CA THR A 173 -12.40 -7.86 -14.58
C THR A 173 -12.49 -6.90 -15.77
N SER A 174 -12.77 -5.60 -15.54
CA SER A 174 -12.77 -4.59 -16.60
C SER A 174 -11.35 -4.36 -17.13
N LEU A 175 -10.35 -4.26 -16.23
CA LEU A 175 -8.94 -4.15 -16.64
C LEU A 175 -8.45 -5.40 -17.35
N GLU A 176 -8.85 -6.59 -16.90
CA GLU A 176 -8.54 -7.85 -17.58
C GLU A 176 -9.10 -7.85 -19.00
N SER A 177 -10.33 -7.40 -19.19
CA SER A 177 -10.95 -7.28 -20.50
C SER A 177 -10.23 -6.27 -21.39
N ASP A 178 -9.84 -5.12 -20.86
CA ASP A 178 -9.08 -4.10 -21.58
C ASP A 178 -7.70 -4.64 -22.03
N CYS A 179 -7.00 -5.38 -21.15
CA CYS A 179 -5.74 -6.06 -21.46
C CYS A 179 -5.92 -7.11 -22.57
N ASN A 180 -6.96 -7.93 -22.48
CA ASN A 180 -7.26 -8.95 -23.49
C ASN A 180 -7.49 -8.34 -24.88
N LEU A 181 -8.22 -7.21 -24.92
CA LEU A 181 -8.45 -6.47 -26.16
C LEU A 181 -7.15 -5.88 -26.73
N ALA A 182 -6.33 -5.26 -25.87
CA ALA A 182 -5.05 -4.69 -26.28
C ALA A 182 -4.08 -5.78 -26.80
N ILE A 183 -3.99 -6.93 -26.13
CA ILE A 183 -3.18 -8.06 -26.57
C ILE A 183 -3.66 -8.58 -27.94
N LYS A 184 -4.98 -8.72 -28.11
CA LYS A 184 -5.54 -9.14 -29.40
C LYS A 184 -5.15 -8.19 -30.52
N GLN A 185 -5.31 -6.88 -30.31
CA GLN A 185 -4.91 -5.85 -31.30
C GLN A 185 -3.40 -5.90 -31.60
N LEU A 186 -2.57 -6.10 -30.56
CA LEU A 186 -1.12 -6.23 -30.70
C LEU A 186 -0.74 -7.46 -31.53
N LEU A 187 -1.37 -8.61 -31.26
CA LEU A 187 -1.14 -9.85 -32.01
C LEU A 187 -1.58 -9.71 -33.48
N ASP A 188 -2.76 -9.16 -33.73
CA ASP A 188 -3.29 -8.90 -35.07
C ASP A 188 -2.35 -7.99 -35.87
N LYS A 189 -1.85 -6.90 -35.27
CA LYS A 189 -0.86 -5.98 -35.87
C LYS A 189 0.43 -6.68 -36.27
N ASN A 190 0.82 -7.73 -35.54
CA ASN A 190 2.02 -8.53 -35.81
C ASN A 190 1.78 -9.80 -36.61
N TYR A 191 0.58 -9.99 -37.19
CA TYR A 191 0.20 -11.22 -37.89
C TYR A 191 0.39 -12.48 -37.05
N LYS A 192 0.04 -12.40 -35.74
CA LYS A 192 0.14 -13.49 -34.78
C LYS A 192 -1.22 -13.82 -34.19
N LYS A 193 -1.33 -15.03 -33.61
CA LYS A 193 -2.45 -15.46 -32.77
C LYS A 193 -1.95 -16.36 -31.66
N GLU A 194 -2.73 -16.48 -30.59
CA GLU A 194 -2.48 -17.49 -29.54
C GLU A 194 -3.03 -18.85 -30.02
N CYS A 195 -2.28 -19.89 -29.75
CA CYS A 195 -2.75 -21.24 -29.97
C CYS A 195 -3.86 -21.59 -28.98
N PRO A 196 -5.05 -22.06 -29.39
CA PRO A 196 -6.15 -22.36 -28.47
C PRO A 196 -5.88 -23.55 -27.54
N HIS A 197 -4.83 -24.34 -27.80
CA HIS A 197 -4.50 -25.53 -27.03
C HIS A 197 -3.37 -25.31 -26.00
N CYS A 198 -2.36 -24.53 -26.35
CA CYS A 198 -1.18 -24.32 -25.47
C CYS A 198 -0.87 -22.85 -25.19
N MET A 199 -1.67 -21.92 -25.70
CA MET A 199 -1.56 -20.47 -25.53
C MET A 199 -0.27 -19.84 -26.09
N GLU A 200 0.60 -20.61 -26.72
CA GLU A 200 1.81 -20.11 -27.38
C GLU A 200 1.49 -19.22 -28.58
N ILE A 201 2.31 -18.20 -28.81
CA ILE A 201 2.12 -17.25 -29.90
C ILE A 201 2.63 -17.86 -31.20
N ILE A 202 1.73 -18.02 -32.18
CA ILE A 202 1.98 -18.59 -33.51
C ILE A 202 1.58 -17.62 -34.63
N LYS A 203 1.97 -17.89 -35.86
CA LYS A 203 1.53 -17.09 -37.02
C LYS A 203 0.02 -17.21 -37.22
N THR A 204 -0.66 -16.14 -37.59
CA THR A 204 -2.11 -16.16 -37.86
C THR A 204 -2.50 -17.20 -38.88
N GLN A 205 -1.68 -17.44 -39.93
CA GLN A 205 -1.90 -18.39 -41.00
C GLN A 205 -1.50 -19.84 -40.64
N ALA A 206 -1.02 -20.11 -39.43
CA ALA A 206 -0.64 -21.46 -39.03
C ALA A 206 -1.89 -22.35 -38.94
N HIS A 207 -1.84 -23.52 -39.55
CA HIS A 207 -2.87 -24.59 -39.45
C HIS A 207 -2.47 -25.67 -38.43
N LEU A 208 -1.20 -25.70 -38.03
CA LEU A 208 -0.63 -26.60 -37.04
C LEU A 208 0.23 -25.81 -36.06
N CYS A 209 0.02 -26.00 -34.79
CA CYS A 209 0.86 -25.38 -33.77
C CYS A 209 2.25 -26.03 -33.75
N MET A 210 3.31 -25.24 -33.87
CA MET A 210 4.68 -25.77 -33.84
C MET A 210 5.09 -26.29 -32.47
N PHE A 211 4.42 -25.82 -31.40
CA PHE A 211 4.73 -26.19 -30.02
C PHE A 211 3.99 -27.45 -29.58
N CYS A 212 2.64 -27.43 -29.56
CA CYS A 212 1.84 -28.57 -29.10
C CYS A 212 1.43 -29.55 -30.18
N LYS A 213 1.72 -29.29 -31.46
CA LYS A 213 1.41 -30.15 -32.63
C LYS A 213 -0.09 -30.38 -32.82
N GLN A 214 -0.96 -29.54 -32.28
CA GLN A 214 -2.40 -29.58 -32.50
C GLN A 214 -2.79 -28.72 -33.72
N GLN A 215 -3.88 -29.09 -34.40
CA GLN A 215 -4.46 -28.24 -35.44
C GLN A 215 -5.06 -26.97 -34.84
N VAL A 216 -4.91 -25.80 -35.53
CA VAL A 216 -5.28 -24.48 -35.05
C VAL A 216 -5.90 -23.62 -36.13
#